data_c8571c60950eb113d9b3046d3c8d44a2
#
_entry.id   c8571c60950eb113d9b3046d3c8d44a2
#
_cell.length_a   1.000
_cell.length_b   1.000
_cell.length_c   1.000
_cell.angle_alpha   90.00
_cell.angle_beta   90.00
_cell.angle_gamma   90.00
#
_symmetry.space_group_name_H-M   'P 1'
#
loop_
_entity.id
_entity.type
_entity.pdbx_description
1 polymer ?
#
loop_
_entity_poly.entity_id
_entity_poly.type
_entity_poly.pdbx_seq_one_letter_code
_entity_poly.pdbx_strand_id
1 'polypeptide(L)'
;MPTKKARAIGFNHIALEVGDLDEALAFYGRLFDFTLRGRDDDAVFIDLGDQFIALQIGRRQAADDGRHFGLVVDDKEAARQALKAAGVATLDGPFLDFLDPWGNRIEIVGYDNIQFTKAPNVLRGMGLSRLTKNENARKELAEKGMAVE
;
A
#
# COMPACT_ATOMS: atom_id res chain seq x y z
N MET A 1 -22.24 -33.16 9.22
CA MET A 1 -22.35 -31.75 9.66
C MET A 1 -21.39 -30.87 8.84
N PRO A 2 -21.90 -29.83 8.19
CA PRO A 2 -21.00 -28.91 7.50
C PRO A 2 -20.10 -28.18 8.50
N THR A 3 -18.82 -28.10 8.16
CA THR A 3 -17.84 -27.33 8.96
C THR A 3 -18.10 -25.84 8.77
N LYS A 4 -18.15 -25.09 9.86
CA LYS A 4 -18.20 -23.63 9.79
C LYS A 4 -16.92 -23.10 9.13
N LYS A 5 -17.06 -22.26 8.11
CA LYS A 5 -15.94 -21.65 7.40
C LYS A 5 -15.66 -20.28 7.98
N ALA A 6 -14.38 -19.96 8.12
CA ALA A 6 -13.97 -18.60 8.46
C ALA A 6 -14.21 -17.66 7.27
N ARG A 7 -14.44 -16.40 7.55
CA ARG A 7 -14.53 -15.36 6.51
C ARG A 7 -13.17 -14.69 6.37
N ALA A 8 -12.76 -14.46 5.11
CA ALA A 8 -11.62 -13.61 4.85
C ALA A 8 -12.07 -12.15 5.03
N ILE A 9 -11.36 -11.38 5.84
CA ILE A 9 -11.80 -10.03 6.22
C ILE A 9 -10.80 -8.93 5.89
N GLY A 10 -9.59 -9.26 5.49
CA GLY A 10 -8.60 -8.24 5.15
C GLY A 10 -7.21 -8.81 5.06
N PHE A 11 -6.26 -7.91 4.89
CA PHE A 11 -4.84 -8.24 4.83
C PHE A 11 -4.14 -7.75 6.09
N ASN A 12 -3.26 -8.57 6.65
CA ASN A 12 -2.38 -8.19 7.75
C ASN A 12 -1.11 -7.54 7.20
N HIS A 13 -0.52 -8.17 6.18
CA HIS A 13 0.73 -7.68 5.57
C HIS A 13 0.89 -8.19 4.14
N ILE A 14 1.84 -7.56 3.45
CA ILE A 14 2.32 -7.96 2.13
C ILE A 14 3.83 -8.13 2.25
N ALA A 15 4.38 -9.19 1.70
CA ALA A 15 5.81 -9.43 1.68
C ALA A 15 6.35 -9.22 0.26
N LEU A 16 7.36 -8.39 0.13
CA LEU A 16 8.06 -8.13 -1.12
C LEU A 16 9.51 -8.60 -1.00
N GLU A 17 10.00 -9.25 -2.02
CA GLU A 17 11.39 -9.70 -2.07
C GLU A 17 12.25 -8.66 -2.78
N VAL A 18 13.34 -8.26 -2.12
CA VAL A 18 14.27 -7.23 -2.59
C VAL A 18 15.70 -7.77 -2.57
N GLY A 19 16.61 -7.05 -3.21
CA GLY A 19 18.02 -7.47 -3.25
C GLY A 19 18.87 -6.93 -2.10
N ASP A 20 18.49 -5.80 -1.51
CA ASP A 20 19.21 -5.14 -0.44
C ASP A 20 18.25 -4.29 0.39
N LEU A 21 18.29 -4.44 1.71
CA LEU A 21 17.35 -3.75 2.59
C LEU A 21 17.58 -2.23 2.65
N ASP A 22 18.83 -1.80 2.70
CA ASP A 22 19.14 -0.35 2.78
C ASP A 22 18.80 0.35 1.47
N GLU A 23 19.08 -0.29 0.32
CA GLU A 23 18.67 0.23 -0.99
C GLU A 23 17.15 0.31 -1.10
N ALA A 24 16.44 -0.71 -0.60
CA ALA A 24 14.99 -0.74 -0.59
C ALA A 24 14.41 0.41 0.24
N LEU A 25 14.93 0.60 1.45
CA LEU A 25 14.50 1.70 2.31
C LEU A 25 14.79 3.07 1.68
N ALA A 26 15.95 3.22 1.03
CA ALA A 26 16.28 4.46 0.33
C ALA A 26 15.32 4.72 -0.84
N PHE A 27 15.00 3.68 -1.62
CA PHE A 27 14.06 3.80 -2.74
C PHE A 27 12.66 4.19 -2.26
N TYR A 28 12.08 3.40 -1.34
CA TYR A 28 10.73 3.67 -0.84
C TYR A 28 10.65 4.96 -0.05
N GLY A 29 11.71 5.34 0.65
CA GLY A 29 11.78 6.60 1.41
C GLY A 29 11.80 7.85 0.55
N ARG A 30 12.18 7.74 -0.75
CA ARG A 30 12.04 8.85 -1.70
C ARG A 30 10.61 9.02 -2.18
N LEU A 31 9.78 7.97 -2.07
CA LEU A 31 8.42 7.98 -2.59
C LEU A 31 7.36 8.23 -1.52
N PHE A 32 7.59 7.71 -0.30
CA PHE A 32 6.59 7.71 0.77
C PHE A 32 7.22 8.06 2.11
N ASP A 33 6.43 8.72 2.96
CA ASP A 33 6.74 8.88 4.38
C ASP A 33 6.25 7.64 5.12
N PHE A 34 7.12 7.05 5.94
CA PHE A 34 6.74 5.91 6.76
C PHE A 34 7.67 5.79 7.96
N THR A 35 7.23 5.03 8.96
CA THR A 35 8.07 4.59 10.07
C THR A 35 8.27 3.09 9.96
N LEU A 36 9.30 2.58 10.62
CA LEU A 36 9.56 1.15 10.67
C LEU A 36 8.87 0.54 11.88
N ARG A 37 8.19 -0.57 11.68
CA ARG A 37 7.65 -1.40 12.75
C ARG A 37 8.75 -2.23 13.40
N GLY A 38 9.76 -2.62 12.62
CA GLY A 38 10.88 -3.40 13.09
C GLY A 38 11.86 -3.73 11.97
N ARG A 39 12.98 -4.30 12.35
CA ARG A 39 14.01 -4.74 11.41
C ARG A 39 14.83 -5.89 12.02
N ASP A 40 15.19 -6.87 11.19
CA ASP A 40 16.23 -7.85 11.50
C ASP A 40 17.22 -7.92 10.32
N ASP A 41 18.11 -8.92 10.32
CA ASP A 41 19.15 -9.02 9.30
C ASP A 41 18.59 -9.31 7.89
N ASP A 42 17.44 -9.98 7.80
CA ASP A 42 16.88 -10.47 6.53
C ASP A 42 15.62 -9.72 6.09
N ALA A 43 15.05 -8.91 6.95
CA ALA A 43 13.78 -8.22 6.64
C ALA A 43 13.67 -6.89 7.36
N VAL A 44 12.89 -5.99 6.78
CA VAL A 44 12.48 -4.73 7.40
C VAL A 44 10.98 -4.57 7.22
N PHE A 45 10.33 -4.00 8.22
CA PHE A 45 8.86 -3.91 8.26
C PHE A 45 8.43 -2.46 8.24
N ILE A 46 7.78 -2.06 7.15
CA ILE A 46 7.23 -0.71 6.98
C ILE A 46 5.86 -0.67 7.64
N ASP A 47 5.68 0.22 8.59
CA ASP A 47 4.44 0.36 9.34
C ASP A 47 3.38 1.09 8.53
N LEU A 48 2.19 0.51 8.42
CA LEU A 48 1.02 1.10 7.80
C LEU A 48 -0.14 1.24 8.82
N GLY A 49 0.20 1.31 10.11
CA GLY A 49 -0.78 1.39 11.20
C GLY A 49 -1.23 0.01 11.65
N ASP A 50 -2.36 -0.45 11.17
CA ASP A 50 -2.90 -1.77 11.47
C ASP A 50 -2.46 -2.86 10.48
N GLN A 51 -1.58 -2.51 9.55
CA GLN A 51 -1.00 -3.40 8.54
C GLN A 51 0.48 -3.09 8.39
N PHE A 52 1.21 -3.88 7.64
CA PHE A 52 2.61 -3.57 7.33
C PHE A 52 3.06 -4.20 6.00
N ILE A 53 4.16 -3.67 5.47
CA ILE A 53 4.87 -4.27 4.34
C ILE A 53 6.17 -4.86 4.87
N ALA A 54 6.42 -6.14 4.59
CA ALA A 54 7.70 -6.77 4.85
C ALA A 54 8.55 -6.69 3.58
N LEU A 55 9.73 -6.10 3.68
CA LEU A 55 10.74 -6.15 2.62
C LEU A 55 11.74 -7.23 3.04
N GLN A 56 11.85 -8.29 2.26
CA GLN A 56 12.66 -9.47 2.57
C GLN A 56 13.75 -9.66 1.52
N ILE A 57 14.94 -10.04 1.94
CA ILE A 57 16.03 -10.36 1.01
C ILE A 57 15.73 -11.67 0.30
N GLY A 58 16.04 -11.77 -0.96
CA GLY A 58 15.98 -13.01 -1.70
C GLY A 58 15.24 -12.99 -3.02
N ARG A 59 15.08 -11.84 -3.63
CA ARG A 59 14.41 -11.74 -4.95
C ARG A 59 15.17 -12.57 -5.96
N ARG A 60 14.49 -13.55 -6.57
CA ARG A 60 15.04 -14.45 -7.60
C ARG A 60 14.21 -14.51 -8.87
N GLN A 61 13.02 -13.95 -8.85
CA GLN A 61 12.10 -14.00 -10.00
C GLN A 61 12.24 -12.75 -10.84
N ALA A 62 11.78 -12.84 -12.09
CA ALA A 62 11.74 -11.72 -13.02
C ALA A 62 10.77 -10.64 -12.51
N ALA A 63 10.80 -9.48 -13.15
CA ALA A 63 9.87 -8.40 -12.86
C ALA A 63 8.42 -8.85 -13.00
N ASP A 64 7.56 -8.36 -12.10
CA ASP A 64 6.13 -8.63 -12.15
C ASP A 64 5.53 -7.97 -13.39
N ASP A 65 4.62 -8.69 -14.05
CA ASP A 65 3.82 -8.16 -15.16
C ASP A 65 2.39 -7.90 -14.68
N GLY A 66 1.57 -8.95 -14.59
CA GLY A 66 0.20 -8.81 -14.09
C GLY A 66 0.10 -8.81 -12.58
N ARG A 67 1.02 -9.49 -11.90
CA ARG A 67 0.97 -9.58 -10.44
C ARG A 67 1.38 -8.25 -9.81
N HIS A 68 0.52 -7.70 -8.96
CA HIS A 68 0.75 -6.43 -8.29
C HIS A 68 -0.13 -6.33 -7.04
N PHE A 69 0.07 -5.29 -6.25
CA PHE A 69 -0.87 -4.94 -5.19
C PHE A 69 -1.14 -3.44 -5.21
N GLY A 70 -2.28 -3.05 -4.64
CA GLY A 70 -2.66 -1.65 -4.51
C GLY A 70 -2.19 -1.08 -3.19
N LEU A 71 -1.29 -0.11 -3.24
CA LEU A 71 -0.83 0.63 -2.07
C LEU A 71 -1.70 1.88 -1.91
N VAL A 72 -2.37 1.97 -0.78
CA VAL A 72 -3.23 3.11 -0.47
C VAL A 72 -2.40 4.23 0.10
N VAL A 73 -2.55 5.43 -0.45
CA VAL A 73 -1.88 6.65 0.04
C VAL A 73 -2.92 7.70 0.40
N ASP A 74 -2.52 8.63 1.24
CA ASP A 74 -3.35 9.76 1.65
C ASP A 74 -3.49 10.81 0.54
N ASP A 75 -2.47 10.94 -0.31
CA ASP A 75 -2.42 11.96 -1.38
C ASP A 75 -1.78 11.35 -2.64
N LYS A 76 -2.62 10.92 -3.56
CA LYS A 76 -2.17 10.27 -4.80
C LYS A 76 -1.36 11.22 -5.69
N GLU A 77 -1.71 12.49 -5.73
CA GLU A 77 -0.97 13.46 -6.54
C GLU A 77 0.43 13.71 -5.97
N ALA A 78 0.57 13.76 -4.65
CA ALA A 78 1.88 13.85 -4.01
C ALA A 78 2.74 12.63 -4.35
N ALA A 79 2.15 11.44 -4.37
CA ALA A 79 2.85 10.21 -4.76
C ALA A 79 3.31 10.28 -6.22
N ARG A 80 2.46 10.79 -7.12
CA ARG A 80 2.80 10.98 -8.53
C ARG A 80 4.00 11.91 -8.69
N GLN A 81 4.02 13.03 -7.96
CA GLN A 81 5.12 13.99 -7.99
C GLN A 81 6.40 13.39 -7.41
N ALA A 82 6.31 12.60 -6.35
CA ALA A 82 7.46 11.93 -5.75
C ALA A 82 8.11 10.93 -6.73
N LEU A 83 7.31 10.15 -7.45
CA LEU A 83 7.79 9.24 -8.50
C LEU A 83 8.57 10.01 -9.57
N LYS A 84 8.00 11.11 -10.04
CA LYS A 84 8.63 11.96 -11.05
C LYS A 84 9.94 12.54 -10.53
N ALA A 85 9.96 13.08 -9.32
CA ALA A 85 11.15 13.65 -8.71
C ALA A 85 12.25 12.60 -8.50
N ALA A 86 11.89 11.37 -8.20
CA ALA A 86 12.83 10.26 -8.02
C ALA A 86 13.28 9.63 -9.36
N GLY A 87 12.74 10.07 -10.50
CA GLY A 87 13.07 9.52 -11.80
C GLY A 87 12.51 8.12 -12.03
N VAL A 88 11.46 7.74 -11.32
CA VAL A 88 10.82 6.43 -11.46
C VAL A 88 9.74 6.52 -12.54
N ALA A 89 9.91 5.73 -13.61
CA ALA A 89 8.93 5.68 -14.68
C ALA A 89 7.65 4.98 -14.23
N THR A 90 6.51 5.54 -14.60
CA THR A 90 5.22 4.88 -14.43
C THR A 90 4.95 3.96 -15.61
N LEU A 91 4.21 2.87 -15.37
CA LEU A 91 3.85 1.93 -16.42
C LEU A 91 2.70 2.50 -17.26
N ASP A 92 2.62 2.06 -18.53
CA ASP A 92 1.54 2.47 -19.42
C ASP A 92 0.19 1.94 -18.92
N GLY A 93 -0.86 2.75 -19.12
CA GLY A 93 -2.22 2.37 -18.75
C GLY A 93 -2.91 3.42 -17.89
N PRO A 94 -4.16 3.15 -17.47
CA PRO A 94 -4.98 4.12 -16.76
C PRO A 94 -4.65 4.25 -15.27
N PHE A 95 -3.82 3.38 -14.73
CA PHE A 95 -3.51 3.34 -13.30
C PHE A 95 -2.11 3.90 -13.02
N LEU A 96 -1.86 4.31 -11.79
CA LEU A 96 -0.56 4.81 -11.37
C LEU A 96 0.29 3.66 -10.85
N ASP A 97 0.90 2.93 -11.78
CA ASP A 97 1.73 1.76 -11.48
C ASP A 97 3.20 2.05 -11.68
N PHE A 98 4.06 1.43 -10.87
CA PHE A 98 5.49 1.48 -11.06
C PHE A 98 6.13 0.15 -10.63
N LEU A 99 7.38 -0.07 -11.07
CA LEU A 99 8.21 -1.17 -10.59
C LEU A 99 9.26 -0.63 -9.63
N ASP A 100 9.48 -1.35 -8.53
CA ASP A 100 10.65 -1.07 -7.69
C ASP A 100 11.93 -1.61 -8.41
N PRO A 101 13.14 -1.35 -7.87
CA PRO A 101 14.38 -1.78 -8.55
C PRO A 101 14.48 -3.29 -8.77
N TRP A 102 13.73 -4.09 -8.04
CA TRP A 102 13.76 -5.56 -8.16
C TRP A 102 12.56 -6.13 -8.91
N GLY A 103 11.74 -5.25 -9.50
CA GLY A 103 10.62 -5.66 -10.33
C GLY A 103 9.33 -5.97 -9.59
N ASN A 104 9.19 -5.56 -8.34
CA ASN A 104 7.89 -5.62 -7.65
C ASN A 104 6.98 -4.53 -8.23
N ARG A 105 5.79 -4.92 -8.70
CA ARG A 105 4.83 -3.99 -9.31
C ARG A 105 3.84 -3.49 -8.26
N ILE A 106 3.72 -2.18 -8.16
CA ILE A 106 2.87 -1.51 -7.18
C ILE A 106 1.96 -0.53 -7.91
N GLU A 107 0.65 -0.63 -7.61
CA GLU A 107 -0.34 0.36 -8.04
C GLU A 107 -0.63 1.30 -6.88
N ILE A 108 -0.55 2.60 -7.10
CA ILE A 108 -0.88 3.60 -6.08
C ILE A 108 -2.34 3.99 -6.22
N VAL A 109 -3.09 3.87 -5.12
CA VAL A 109 -4.50 4.26 -5.07
C VAL A 109 -4.72 5.27 -3.94
N GLY A 110 -5.61 6.24 -4.18
CA GLY A 110 -5.93 7.26 -3.19
C GLY A 110 -7.02 6.80 -2.24
N TYR A 111 -6.81 7.03 -0.96
CA TYR A 111 -7.76 6.63 0.10
C TYR A 111 -9.17 7.17 -0.13
N ASP A 112 -9.29 8.38 -0.64
CA ASP A 112 -10.58 9.08 -0.79
C ASP A 112 -11.54 8.45 -1.80
N ASN A 113 -11.02 7.72 -2.80
CA ASN A 113 -11.82 7.24 -3.94
C ASN A 113 -11.95 5.71 -3.98
N ILE A 114 -11.70 5.02 -2.89
CA ILE A 114 -11.76 3.55 -2.81
C ILE A 114 -12.61 3.11 -1.61
N GLN A 115 -13.01 1.84 -1.61
CA GLN A 115 -13.82 1.29 -0.52
C GLN A 115 -13.02 0.99 0.75
N PHE A 116 -11.71 0.65 0.62
CA PHE A 116 -10.88 0.39 1.78
C PHE A 116 -10.98 1.53 2.77
N THR A 117 -11.28 1.23 4.03
CA THR A 117 -11.49 2.23 5.08
C THR A 117 -10.81 1.80 6.36
N LYS A 118 -9.95 2.67 6.89
CA LYS A 118 -9.34 2.47 8.21
C LYS A 118 -10.28 2.98 9.30
N ALA A 119 -10.25 2.30 10.43
CA ALA A 119 -11.01 2.73 11.60
C ALA A 119 -10.55 4.13 12.06
N PRO A 120 -11.45 4.97 12.59
CA PRO A 120 -11.09 6.32 13.03
C PRO A 120 -9.95 6.38 14.05
N ASN A 121 -9.88 5.41 14.98
CA ASN A 121 -8.80 5.37 15.96
C ASN A 121 -7.44 5.06 15.32
N VAL A 122 -7.42 4.25 14.26
CA VAL A 122 -6.19 3.93 13.52
C VAL A 122 -5.73 5.17 12.75
N LEU A 123 -6.62 5.83 12.03
CA LEU A 123 -6.30 7.09 11.33
C LEU A 123 -5.76 8.13 12.31
N ARG A 124 -6.39 8.27 13.47
CA ARG A 124 -5.94 9.22 14.49
C ARG A 124 -4.53 8.89 14.97
N GLY A 125 -4.23 7.62 15.24
CA GLY A 125 -2.90 7.19 15.66
C GLY A 125 -1.83 7.41 14.60
N MET A 126 -2.21 7.42 13.32
CA MET A 126 -1.31 7.69 12.19
C MET A 126 -1.18 9.18 11.86
N GLY A 127 -1.91 10.05 12.57
CA GLY A 127 -1.91 11.49 12.25
C GLY A 127 -2.73 11.82 11.01
N LEU A 128 -3.68 10.98 10.63
CA LEU A 128 -4.45 11.09 9.39
C LEU A 128 -5.95 11.30 9.62
N SER A 129 -6.34 11.89 10.75
CA SER A 129 -7.75 12.12 11.11
C SER A 129 -8.51 12.95 10.08
N ARG A 130 -7.81 13.72 9.25
CA ARG A 130 -8.40 14.56 8.20
C ARG A 130 -8.91 13.78 6.99
N LEU A 131 -8.48 12.53 6.83
CA LEU A 131 -8.83 11.76 5.63
C LEU A 131 -10.31 11.42 5.61
N THR A 132 -10.92 11.64 4.44
CA THR A 132 -12.34 11.37 4.21
C THR A 132 -12.52 10.68 2.87
N LYS A 133 -13.72 10.14 2.66
CA LYS A 133 -14.11 9.52 1.40
C LYS A 133 -14.81 10.56 0.50
N ASN A 134 -14.56 10.49 -0.82
CA ASN A 134 -15.29 11.30 -1.77
C ASN A 134 -16.70 10.72 -2.02
N GLU A 135 -17.49 11.40 -2.85
CA GLU A 135 -18.86 11.01 -3.12
C GLU A 135 -18.98 9.61 -3.73
N ASN A 136 -18.09 9.28 -4.67
CA ASN A 136 -18.10 7.97 -5.32
C ASN A 136 -17.84 6.83 -4.33
N ALA A 137 -16.83 6.95 -3.50
CA ALA A 137 -16.53 5.95 -2.48
C ALA A 137 -17.64 5.83 -1.44
N ARG A 138 -18.25 6.95 -1.03
CA ARG A 138 -19.38 6.96 -0.11
C ARG A 138 -20.57 6.22 -0.69
N LYS A 139 -20.87 6.42 -1.97
CA LYS A 139 -21.95 5.73 -2.66
C LYS A 139 -21.72 4.23 -2.69
N GLU A 140 -20.52 3.80 -3.09
CA GLU A 140 -20.18 2.39 -3.17
C GLU A 140 -20.25 1.69 -1.80
N LEU A 141 -19.79 2.36 -0.75
CA LEU A 141 -19.87 1.84 0.63
C LEU A 141 -21.32 1.76 1.10
N ALA A 142 -22.14 2.77 0.82
CA ALA A 142 -23.55 2.80 1.21
C ALA A 142 -24.34 1.66 0.55
N GLU A 143 -24.03 1.34 -0.71
CA GLU A 143 -24.68 0.23 -1.43
C GLU A 143 -24.42 -1.12 -0.78
N LYS A 144 -23.34 -1.23 0.00
CA LYS A 144 -22.96 -2.44 0.75
C LYS A 144 -23.41 -2.40 2.22
N GLY A 145 -24.19 -1.39 2.62
CA GLY A 145 -24.59 -1.22 4.00
C GLY A 145 -23.48 -0.66 4.90
N MET A 146 -22.47 -0.02 4.30
CA MET A 146 -21.28 0.50 4.99
C MET A 146 -21.18 2.02 4.85
N ALA A 147 -22.31 2.71 4.98
CA ALA A 147 -22.32 4.17 4.87
C ALA A 147 -21.36 4.83 5.86
N VAL A 148 -20.65 5.84 5.40
CA VAL A 148 -19.75 6.64 6.24
C VAL A 148 -20.59 7.57 7.10
N GLU A 149 -20.32 7.58 8.41
CA GLU A 149 -20.99 8.47 9.38
C GLU A 149 -20.35 9.85 9.41
#